data_ca5c8784b3b87cefda590d0c6daf7f24
#
_entry.id   ca5c8784b3b87cefda590d0c6daf7f24
#
_cell.length_a   1.000
_cell.length_b   1.000
_cell.length_c   1.000
_cell.angle_alpha   90.00
_cell.angle_beta   90.00
_cell.angle_gamma   90.00
#
_symmetry.space_group_name_H-M   'P 1'
#
loop_
_entity.id
_entity.type
_entity.pdbx_description
1 polymer ?
#
loop_
_entity_poly.entity_id
_entity_poly.type
_entity_poly.pdbx_seq_one_letter_code
_entity_poly.pdbx_strand_id
1 'polypeptide(L)'
;AGKDIWCEKPMTRTIGEGKRVVEAVRQNGRIFRLNTWFRFKDTFYGLGTTVEPLKKLIDSGLLGWPLKVTISGATGFTWKFFWIGRDHLDPEPVPAELDYDMWLGPAPWKPYNAHRVHQTFRGYWDYDGGGLTDMGQHYMDPVQYLLGKDDTSPVKIEVDAPEQHYDAVGIWRKIVYTYED
;
A
#
# COMPACT_ATOMS: atom_id res chain seq x y z
N ALA A 1 -1.70 6.13 25.44
CA ALA A 1 -0.55 6.95 25.84
C ALA A 1 -0.78 8.47 25.68
N GLY A 2 -1.91 8.90 25.14
CA GLY A 2 -2.28 10.32 25.03
C GLY A 2 -1.45 11.14 24.04
N LYS A 3 -0.79 10.49 23.08
CA LYS A 3 0.07 11.15 22.08
C LYS A 3 -0.63 11.25 20.74
N ASP A 4 -0.30 12.28 19.98
CA ASP A 4 -0.59 12.37 18.56
C ASP A 4 0.34 11.45 17.78
N ILE A 5 -0.07 11.03 16.58
CA ILE A 5 0.62 9.99 15.82
C ILE A 5 0.94 10.50 14.41
N TRP A 6 2.19 10.34 14.03
CA TRP A 6 2.64 10.42 12.64
C TRP A 6 3.03 9.02 12.18
N CYS A 7 2.33 8.49 11.20
CA CYS A 7 2.50 7.12 10.73
C CYS A 7 2.89 7.10 9.25
N GLU A 8 3.86 6.28 8.89
CA GLU A 8 4.17 6.00 7.50
C GLU A 8 3.08 5.13 6.86
N LYS A 9 2.95 5.23 5.54
CA LYS A 9 2.10 4.33 4.75
C LYS A 9 2.71 2.91 4.68
N PRO A 10 1.91 1.88 4.56
CA PRO A 10 0.46 1.82 4.73
C PRO A 10 0.06 1.98 6.20
N MET A 11 -1.13 2.52 6.44
CA MET A 11 -1.61 2.75 7.81
C MET A 11 -1.72 1.46 8.62
N THR A 12 -2.23 0.43 8.00
CA THR A 12 -2.45 -0.88 8.59
C THR A 12 -2.39 -1.95 7.51
N ARG A 13 -2.26 -3.21 7.92
CA ARG A 13 -2.26 -4.34 7.00
C ARG A 13 -3.67 -4.68 6.51
N THR A 14 -4.69 -4.49 7.33
CA THR A 14 -6.07 -4.83 6.99
C THR A 14 -7.01 -3.65 7.18
N ILE A 15 -8.13 -3.64 6.45
CA ILE A 15 -9.19 -2.64 6.62
C ILE A 15 -9.77 -2.68 8.04
N GLY A 16 -9.89 -3.88 8.64
CA GLY A 16 -10.39 -4.04 10.00
C GLY A 16 -9.50 -3.36 11.04
N GLU A 17 -8.18 -3.50 10.92
CA GLU A 17 -7.22 -2.77 11.76
C GLU A 17 -7.34 -1.26 11.55
N GLY A 18 -7.44 -0.80 10.31
CA GLY A 18 -7.62 0.61 10.00
C GLY A 18 -8.85 1.23 10.67
N LYS A 19 -9.98 0.54 10.67
CA LYS A 19 -11.19 0.98 11.36
C LYS A 19 -10.95 1.12 12.87
N ARG A 20 -10.26 0.17 13.50
CA ARG A 20 -9.92 0.23 14.94
C ARG A 20 -8.97 1.38 15.26
N VAL A 21 -7.99 1.66 14.40
CA VAL A 21 -7.10 2.83 14.56
C VAL A 21 -7.90 4.12 14.51
N VAL A 22 -8.77 4.30 13.52
CA VAL A 22 -9.63 5.48 13.38
C VAL A 22 -10.52 5.66 14.62
N GLU A 23 -11.14 4.59 15.09
CA GLU A 23 -11.97 4.61 16.29
C GLU A 23 -11.17 5.04 17.54
N ALA A 24 -10.01 4.41 17.77
CA ALA A 24 -9.16 4.73 18.92
C ALA A 24 -8.66 6.18 18.88
N VAL A 25 -8.28 6.70 17.71
CA VAL A 25 -7.86 8.10 17.54
C VAL A 25 -9.00 9.06 17.90
N ARG A 26 -10.22 8.80 17.40
CA ARG A 26 -11.41 9.61 17.69
C ARG A 26 -11.79 9.57 19.16
N GLN A 27 -11.85 8.39 19.77
CA GLN A 27 -12.20 8.21 21.19
C GLN A 27 -11.23 8.94 22.13
N ASN A 28 -9.95 9.03 21.75
CA ASN A 28 -8.93 9.68 22.56
C ASN A 28 -8.70 11.15 22.18
N GLY A 29 -9.42 11.70 21.21
CA GLY A 29 -9.26 13.08 20.76
C GLY A 29 -7.84 13.39 20.28
N ARG A 30 -7.18 12.44 19.59
CA ARG A 30 -5.81 12.59 19.12
C ARG A 30 -5.77 12.92 17.64
N ILE A 31 -4.63 13.49 17.22
CA ILE A 31 -4.34 13.74 15.81
C ILE A 31 -3.59 12.51 15.27
N PHE A 32 -4.07 11.98 14.16
CA PHE A 32 -3.39 10.96 13.39
C PHE A 32 -3.05 11.51 12.00
N ARG A 33 -1.78 11.50 11.65
CA ARG A 33 -1.30 11.91 10.34
C ARG A 33 -0.68 10.72 9.62
N LEU A 34 -1.35 10.28 8.54
CA LEU A 34 -0.78 9.31 7.62
C LEU A 34 0.13 10.02 6.62
N ASN A 35 1.37 9.56 6.51
CA ASN A 35 2.34 10.11 5.58
C ASN A 35 2.20 9.44 4.21
N THR A 36 1.39 10.02 3.35
CA THR A 36 1.31 9.68 1.93
C THR A 36 2.11 10.69 1.13
N TRP A 37 3.00 10.24 0.26
CA TRP A 37 4.02 11.07 -0.36
C TRP A 37 3.48 12.36 -1.00
N PHE A 38 2.52 12.26 -1.94
CA PHE A 38 2.11 13.40 -2.73
C PHE A 38 1.40 14.48 -1.89
N ARG A 39 0.70 14.10 -0.83
CA ARG A 39 -0.03 15.05 0.05
C ARG A 39 0.90 15.97 0.85
N PHE A 40 2.21 15.72 0.82
CA PHE A 40 3.24 16.57 1.43
C PHE A 40 4.10 17.29 0.40
N LYS A 41 4.34 16.65 -0.75
CA LYS A 41 5.26 17.14 -1.78
C LYS A 41 4.56 17.74 -2.98
N ASP A 42 3.24 17.55 -3.09
CA ASP A 42 2.44 17.94 -4.27
C ASP A 42 3.02 17.41 -5.60
N THR A 43 3.70 16.26 -5.52
CA THR A 43 4.34 15.63 -6.68
C THR A 43 4.07 14.14 -6.72
N PHE A 44 4.02 13.56 -7.93
CA PHE A 44 4.00 12.12 -8.09
C PHE A 44 5.30 11.50 -7.61
N TYR A 45 5.21 10.43 -6.86
CA TYR A 45 6.37 9.71 -6.33
C TYR A 45 7.33 9.30 -7.44
N GLY A 46 8.59 9.65 -7.28
CA GLY A 46 9.67 9.31 -8.21
C GLY A 46 9.67 10.06 -9.55
N LEU A 47 8.64 10.86 -9.86
CA LEU A 47 8.54 11.56 -11.13
C LEU A 47 8.88 13.06 -11.04
N GLY A 48 8.79 13.63 -9.85
CA GLY A 48 9.03 15.07 -9.63
C GLY A 48 8.02 16.01 -10.29
N THR A 49 6.98 15.45 -10.94
CA THR A 49 5.93 16.21 -11.60
C THR A 49 4.85 16.59 -10.60
N THR A 50 4.44 17.86 -10.58
CA THR A 50 3.38 18.33 -9.69
C THR A 50 2.01 17.79 -10.09
N VAL A 51 1.15 17.58 -9.11
CA VAL A 51 -0.21 17.04 -9.29
C VAL A 51 -1.21 18.13 -9.67
N GLU A 52 -1.00 19.33 -9.19
CA GLU A 52 -1.91 20.48 -9.32
C GLU A 52 -2.30 20.86 -10.76
N PRO A 53 -1.41 20.91 -11.76
CA PRO A 53 -1.81 21.22 -13.13
C PRO A 53 -2.79 20.19 -13.71
N LEU A 54 -2.61 18.93 -13.39
CA LEU A 54 -3.51 17.87 -13.84
C LEU A 54 -4.86 17.96 -13.11
N LYS A 55 -4.87 18.30 -11.84
CA LYS A 55 -6.11 18.56 -11.08
C LYS A 55 -6.92 19.67 -11.73
N LYS A 56 -6.30 20.81 -12.05
CA LYS A 56 -6.96 21.92 -12.75
C LYS A 56 -7.53 21.52 -14.11
N LEU A 57 -6.79 20.70 -14.86
CA LEU A 57 -7.28 20.19 -16.15
C LEU A 57 -8.52 19.31 -15.99
N ILE A 58 -8.53 18.41 -15.04
CA ILE A 58 -9.67 17.53 -14.75
C ILE A 58 -10.87 18.38 -14.28
N ASP A 59 -10.67 19.27 -13.33
CA ASP A 59 -11.72 20.12 -12.75
C ASP A 59 -12.32 21.10 -13.77
N SER A 60 -11.57 21.46 -14.84
CA SER A 60 -12.09 22.28 -15.92
C SER A 60 -13.17 21.62 -16.76
N GLY A 61 -13.35 20.29 -16.63
CA GLY A 61 -14.28 19.50 -17.44
C GLY A 61 -13.85 19.28 -18.89
N LEU A 62 -12.69 19.78 -19.31
CA LEU A 62 -12.21 19.70 -20.70
C LEU A 62 -12.04 18.26 -21.19
N LEU A 63 -11.70 17.34 -20.27
CA LEU A 63 -11.52 15.92 -20.60
C LEU A 63 -12.84 15.16 -20.70
N GLY A 64 -13.94 15.73 -20.17
CA GLY A 64 -15.24 15.06 -20.10
C GLY A 64 -15.27 13.91 -19.07
N TRP A 65 -16.41 13.24 -18.98
CA TRP A 65 -16.67 12.05 -18.15
C TRP A 65 -17.37 10.97 -18.97
N PRO A 66 -17.23 9.68 -18.63
CA PRO A 66 -16.36 9.13 -17.58
C PRO A 66 -14.86 9.17 -17.95
N LEU A 67 -14.01 9.24 -16.96
CA LEU A 67 -12.55 9.21 -17.13
C LEU A 67 -12.00 7.80 -16.89
N LYS A 68 -11.03 7.42 -17.73
CA LYS A 68 -10.21 6.22 -17.52
C LYS A 68 -8.77 6.62 -17.23
N VAL A 69 -8.27 6.23 -16.06
CA VAL A 69 -6.89 6.44 -15.68
C VAL A 69 -6.14 5.11 -15.75
N THR A 70 -4.96 5.12 -16.33
CA THR A 70 -4.09 3.94 -16.39
C THR A 70 -2.77 4.23 -15.73
N ILE A 71 -2.42 3.42 -14.72
CA ILE A 71 -1.10 3.39 -14.09
C ILE A 71 -0.38 2.18 -14.69
N SER A 72 0.70 2.40 -15.42
CA SER A 72 1.37 1.33 -16.14
C SER A 72 2.88 1.34 -15.91
N GLY A 73 3.52 0.25 -16.25
CA GLY A 73 4.95 -0.03 -16.43
C GLY A 73 6.01 0.65 -15.57
N ALA A 74 5.89 1.95 -15.36
CA ALA A 74 6.84 2.74 -14.57
C ALA A 74 6.86 2.36 -13.07
N THR A 75 5.83 1.67 -12.60
CA THR A 75 5.68 1.28 -11.19
C THR A 75 6.59 0.11 -10.81
N GLY A 76 7.03 -0.70 -11.78
CA GLY A 76 7.92 -1.84 -11.54
C GLY A 76 7.36 -2.93 -10.64
N PHE A 77 6.04 -3.07 -10.51
CA PHE A 77 5.39 -4.02 -9.59
C PHE A 77 5.74 -5.48 -9.83
N THR A 78 6.12 -5.83 -11.06
CA THR A 78 6.36 -7.21 -11.45
C THR A 78 7.82 -7.63 -11.40
N TRP A 79 8.77 -6.70 -11.32
CA TRP A 79 10.20 -7.01 -11.44
C TRP A 79 11.04 -6.78 -10.17
N LYS A 80 10.50 -6.13 -9.16
CA LYS A 80 11.21 -5.93 -7.89
C LYS A 80 11.19 -7.21 -7.06
N PHE A 81 12.31 -7.90 -6.98
CA PHE A 81 12.44 -9.21 -6.31
C PHE A 81 12.03 -9.19 -4.83
N PHE A 82 12.19 -8.07 -4.15
CA PHE A 82 11.81 -7.94 -2.74
C PHE A 82 10.31 -7.74 -2.51
N TRP A 83 9.51 -7.63 -3.57
CA TRP A 83 8.05 -7.58 -3.49
C TRP A 83 7.38 -8.93 -3.71
N ILE A 84 8.15 -9.96 -4.06
CA ILE A 84 7.65 -11.30 -4.34
C ILE A 84 8.21 -12.24 -3.29
N GLY A 85 7.35 -13.01 -2.65
CA GLY A 85 7.73 -14.05 -1.70
C GLY A 85 8.26 -15.30 -2.39
N ARG A 86 8.82 -16.18 -1.60
CA ARG A 86 9.21 -17.52 -2.01
C ARG A 86 8.21 -18.52 -1.44
N ASP A 87 7.80 -19.48 -2.23
CA ASP A 87 6.82 -20.48 -1.85
C ASP A 87 7.35 -21.43 -0.76
N HIS A 88 8.67 -21.55 -0.67
CA HIS A 88 9.34 -22.36 0.33
C HIS A 88 10.52 -21.60 0.95
N LEU A 89 10.62 -21.69 2.28
CA LEU A 89 11.73 -21.15 3.07
C LEU A 89 12.13 -22.16 4.15
N ASP A 90 13.38 -22.58 4.09
CA ASP A 90 13.97 -23.40 5.16
C ASP A 90 14.18 -22.57 6.42
N PRO A 91 13.96 -23.13 7.62
CA PRO A 91 14.29 -22.46 8.86
C PRO A 91 15.79 -22.15 8.96
N GLU A 92 16.11 -20.95 9.41
CA GLU A 92 17.47 -20.50 9.67
C GLU A 92 17.60 -20.09 11.15
N PRO A 93 18.82 -20.12 11.73
CA PRO A 93 19.04 -19.58 13.07
C PRO A 93 18.79 -18.07 13.08
N VAL A 94 18.11 -17.59 14.13
CA VAL A 94 17.92 -16.15 14.33
C VAL A 94 19.28 -15.50 14.61
N PRO A 95 19.68 -14.43 13.90
CA PRO A 95 20.87 -13.67 14.22
C PRO A 95 20.85 -13.15 15.66
N ALA A 96 22.01 -13.18 16.33
CA ALA A 96 22.09 -12.82 17.75
C ALA A 96 21.68 -11.36 18.04
N GLU A 97 21.84 -10.48 17.05
CA GLU A 97 21.48 -9.06 17.11
C GLU A 97 20.01 -8.77 16.80
N LEU A 98 19.23 -9.77 16.38
CA LEU A 98 17.82 -9.60 16.03
C LEU A 98 16.92 -10.13 17.14
N ASP A 99 16.14 -9.25 17.76
CA ASP A 99 14.98 -9.64 18.54
C ASP A 99 13.83 -10.00 17.58
N TYR A 100 13.80 -11.27 17.20
CA TYR A 100 12.84 -11.74 16.18
C TYR A 100 11.40 -11.74 16.69
N ASP A 101 11.19 -11.94 17.98
CA ASP A 101 9.86 -11.88 18.60
C ASP A 101 9.28 -10.45 18.54
N MET A 102 10.13 -9.47 18.88
CA MET A 102 9.76 -8.05 18.76
C MET A 102 9.57 -7.64 17.30
N TRP A 103 10.36 -8.16 16.37
CA TRP A 103 10.21 -7.89 14.94
C TRP A 103 8.88 -8.43 14.41
N LEU A 104 8.49 -9.65 14.79
CA LEU A 104 7.19 -10.23 14.40
C LEU A 104 6.01 -9.41 14.91
N GLY A 105 6.11 -8.88 16.13
CA GLY A 105 5.02 -8.13 16.75
C GLY A 105 3.71 -8.93 16.76
N PRO A 106 2.61 -8.39 16.18
CA PRO A 106 1.32 -9.09 16.13
C PRO A 106 1.19 -10.13 15.01
N ALA A 107 2.21 -10.28 14.14
CA ALA A 107 2.17 -11.26 13.07
C ALA A 107 2.22 -12.70 13.60
N PRO A 108 1.63 -13.67 12.89
CA PRO A 108 1.74 -15.07 13.27
C PRO A 108 3.20 -15.52 13.36
N TRP A 109 3.51 -16.29 14.40
CA TRP A 109 4.86 -16.85 14.52
C TRP A 109 5.17 -17.81 13.38
N LYS A 110 6.33 -17.61 12.76
CA LYS A 110 6.90 -18.49 11.74
C LYS A 110 8.40 -18.66 11.99
N PRO A 111 9.00 -19.80 11.60
CA PRO A 111 10.45 -19.96 11.68
C PRO A 111 11.16 -18.83 10.97
N TYR A 112 12.26 -18.37 11.56
CA TYR A 112 13.08 -17.33 10.95
C TYR A 112 13.68 -17.83 9.63
N ASN A 113 13.72 -16.92 8.68
CA ASN A 113 14.49 -17.00 7.45
C ASN A 113 14.85 -15.57 7.03
N ALA A 114 16.08 -15.34 6.58
CA ALA A 114 16.54 -14.00 6.19
C ALA A 114 15.69 -13.36 5.11
N HIS A 115 15.03 -14.14 4.26
CA HIS A 115 14.11 -13.63 3.24
C HIS A 115 12.77 -13.12 3.80
N ARG A 116 12.43 -13.43 5.07
CA ARG A 116 11.22 -12.90 5.73
C ARG A 116 11.41 -11.52 6.34
N VAL A 117 12.65 -11.05 6.47
CA VAL A 117 12.98 -9.79 7.14
C VAL A 117 13.53 -8.74 6.17
N HIS A 118 13.80 -7.52 6.67
CA HIS A 118 14.29 -6.39 5.88
C HIS A 118 13.40 -6.09 4.67
N GLN A 119 13.95 -5.85 3.52
CA GLN A 119 13.20 -5.45 2.33
C GLN A 119 12.26 -6.55 1.81
N THR A 120 12.67 -7.81 1.91
CA THR A 120 11.97 -8.96 1.35
C THR A 120 10.73 -9.38 2.14
N PHE A 121 10.52 -8.89 3.35
CA PHE A 121 9.27 -9.11 4.12
C PHE A 121 8.02 -8.74 3.33
N ARG A 122 8.15 -7.80 2.39
CA ARG A 122 7.07 -7.36 1.51
C ARG A 122 6.46 -8.48 0.68
N GLY A 123 7.19 -9.54 0.46
CA GLY A 123 6.75 -10.71 -0.27
C GLY A 123 5.91 -11.71 0.52
N TYR A 124 5.42 -11.37 1.72
CA TYR A 124 4.65 -12.30 2.56
C TYR A 124 3.39 -11.66 3.10
N TRP A 125 2.26 -12.41 2.96
CA TRP A 125 0.94 -11.92 3.34
C TRP A 125 0.80 -11.58 4.82
N ASP A 126 1.58 -12.18 5.70
CA ASP A 126 1.55 -11.86 7.13
C ASP A 126 2.08 -10.46 7.44
N TYR A 127 2.89 -9.89 6.56
CA TYR A 127 3.59 -8.63 6.80
C TYR A 127 3.19 -7.52 5.84
N ASP A 128 2.92 -7.84 4.57
CA ASP A 128 2.63 -6.86 3.53
C ASP A 128 1.78 -7.52 2.40
N GLY A 129 1.53 -6.84 1.32
CA GLY A 129 0.86 -7.31 0.10
C GLY A 129 1.68 -7.05 -1.16
N GLY A 130 3.01 -7.00 -1.03
CA GLY A 130 3.93 -6.84 -2.15
C GLY A 130 3.92 -5.45 -2.78
N GLY A 131 4.22 -5.41 -4.07
CA GLY A 131 4.35 -4.15 -4.81
C GLY A 131 3.08 -3.31 -4.86
N LEU A 132 1.92 -3.94 -4.79
CA LEU A 132 0.64 -3.22 -4.81
C LEU A 132 0.43 -2.41 -3.53
N THR A 133 0.70 -2.99 -2.36
CA THR A 133 0.53 -2.30 -1.08
C THR A 133 1.69 -1.37 -0.78
N ASP A 134 2.92 -1.73 -1.15
CA ASP A 134 4.09 -0.89 -0.93
C ASP A 134 4.11 0.33 -1.88
N MET A 135 4.12 0.10 -3.19
CA MET A 135 4.27 1.17 -4.18
C MET A 135 2.95 1.63 -4.78
N GLY A 136 1.95 0.75 -4.89
CA GLY A 136 0.66 1.10 -5.50
C GLY A 136 0.01 2.30 -4.84
N GLN A 137 0.12 2.44 -3.55
CA GLN A 137 -0.41 3.57 -2.81
C GLN A 137 0.16 4.92 -3.27
N HIS A 138 1.44 4.98 -3.63
CA HIS A 138 2.07 6.22 -4.13
C HIS A 138 1.47 6.73 -5.44
N TYR A 139 0.80 5.86 -6.18
CA TYR A 139 0.16 6.17 -7.47
C TYR A 139 -1.37 6.20 -7.38
N MET A 140 -1.95 5.36 -6.52
CA MET A 140 -3.40 5.32 -6.33
C MET A 140 -3.92 6.53 -5.55
N ASP A 141 -3.20 6.98 -4.51
CA ASP A 141 -3.59 8.12 -3.69
C ASP A 141 -3.70 9.42 -4.51
N PRO A 142 -2.72 9.79 -5.37
CA PRO A 142 -2.90 10.93 -6.27
C PRO A 142 -4.06 10.77 -7.25
N VAL A 143 -4.32 9.58 -7.78
CA VAL A 143 -5.46 9.36 -8.67
C VAL A 143 -6.77 9.56 -7.94
N GLN A 144 -6.89 9.04 -6.72
CA GLN A 144 -8.05 9.23 -5.85
C GLN A 144 -8.35 10.73 -5.64
N TYR A 145 -7.32 11.50 -5.30
CA TYR A 145 -7.40 12.95 -5.14
C TYR A 145 -7.78 13.68 -6.43
N LEU A 146 -7.12 13.34 -7.54
CA LEU A 146 -7.35 13.98 -8.83
C LEU A 146 -8.80 13.83 -9.31
N LEU A 147 -9.39 12.67 -9.07
CA LEU A 147 -10.77 12.35 -9.46
C LEU A 147 -11.81 12.77 -8.42
N GLY A 148 -11.40 13.40 -7.31
CA GLY A 148 -12.33 13.80 -6.24
C GLY A 148 -13.01 12.63 -5.54
N LYS A 149 -12.33 11.47 -5.47
CA LYS A 149 -12.88 10.22 -4.92
C LYS A 149 -12.35 9.89 -3.51
N ASP A 150 -11.82 10.88 -2.79
CA ASP A 150 -11.24 10.70 -1.45
C ASP A 150 -12.22 10.12 -0.42
N ASP A 151 -13.50 10.46 -0.55
CA ASP A 151 -14.57 10.01 0.37
C ASP A 151 -15.30 8.76 -0.12
N THR A 152 -14.82 8.12 -1.17
CA THR A 152 -15.48 6.98 -1.80
C THR A 152 -14.57 5.74 -1.87
N SER A 153 -15.16 4.62 -2.26
CA SER A 153 -14.46 3.38 -2.54
C SER A 153 -14.90 2.84 -3.90
N PRO A 154 -14.08 2.02 -4.57
CA PRO A 154 -14.53 1.38 -5.80
C PRO A 154 -15.72 0.47 -5.52
N VAL A 155 -16.70 0.49 -6.42
CA VAL A 155 -17.87 -0.40 -6.36
C VAL A 155 -17.59 -1.76 -6.99
N LYS A 156 -16.54 -1.85 -7.81
CA LYS A 156 -16.08 -3.10 -8.41
C LYS A 156 -14.57 -3.13 -8.50
N ILE A 157 -13.99 -4.29 -8.19
CA ILE A 157 -12.56 -4.57 -8.36
C ILE A 157 -12.42 -5.84 -9.19
N GLU A 158 -11.75 -5.74 -10.32
CA GLU A 158 -11.43 -6.87 -11.20
C GLU A 158 -9.94 -7.12 -11.18
N VAL A 159 -9.54 -8.36 -10.95
CA VAL A 159 -8.13 -8.75 -10.78
C VAL A 159 -7.75 -9.79 -11.82
N ASP A 160 -6.70 -9.51 -12.57
CA ASP A 160 -5.98 -10.49 -13.37
C ASP A 160 -4.62 -10.75 -12.72
N ALA A 161 -4.46 -11.94 -12.15
CA ALA A 161 -3.25 -12.41 -11.49
C ALA A 161 -3.16 -13.93 -11.63
N PRO A 162 -1.96 -14.52 -11.55
CA PRO A 162 -1.84 -15.95 -11.30
C PRO A 162 -2.45 -16.33 -9.96
N GLU A 163 -2.72 -17.62 -9.76
CA GLU A 163 -3.05 -18.12 -8.43
C GLU A 163 -1.95 -17.73 -7.43
N GLN A 164 -2.37 -17.19 -6.30
CA GLN A 164 -1.46 -16.71 -5.27
C GLN A 164 -1.17 -17.82 -4.26
N HIS A 165 0.08 -17.93 -3.85
CA HIS A 165 0.46 -18.81 -2.76
C HIS A 165 -0.15 -18.33 -1.43
N TYR A 166 -0.51 -19.25 -0.53
CA TYR A 166 -1.17 -18.91 0.74
C TYR A 166 -0.31 -18.07 1.69
N ASP A 167 1.02 -18.12 1.57
CA ASP A 167 1.98 -17.40 2.41
C ASP A 167 2.71 -16.30 1.62
N ALA A 168 3.12 -16.60 0.38
CA ALA A 168 3.94 -15.73 -0.44
C ALA A 168 3.11 -14.88 -1.40
N VAL A 169 3.41 -13.59 -1.45
CA VAL A 169 2.85 -12.67 -2.43
C VAL A 169 3.50 -12.92 -3.78
N GLY A 170 2.70 -13.14 -4.80
CA GLY A 170 3.13 -13.30 -6.18
C GLY A 170 3.00 -11.99 -7.00
N ILE A 171 3.00 -12.16 -8.31
CA ILE A 171 2.84 -11.06 -9.26
C ILE A 171 1.36 -10.75 -9.52
N TRP A 172 1.10 -9.51 -9.93
CA TRP A 172 -0.19 -9.03 -10.41
C TRP A 172 -0.02 -8.59 -11.86
N ARG A 173 -0.96 -8.94 -12.74
CA ARG A 173 -0.93 -8.51 -14.15
C ARG A 173 -1.73 -7.24 -14.35
N LYS A 174 -2.96 -7.20 -13.82
CA LYS A 174 -3.85 -6.07 -13.97
C LYS A 174 -4.87 -6.02 -12.84
N ILE A 175 -5.15 -4.82 -12.36
CA ILE A 175 -6.28 -4.56 -11.45
C ILE A 175 -7.08 -3.40 -12.04
N VAL A 176 -8.38 -3.55 -12.08
CA VAL A 176 -9.32 -2.50 -12.52
C VAL A 176 -10.21 -2.14 -11.36
N TYR A 177 -10.25 -0.86 -11.03
CA TYR A 177 -11.14 -0.28 -10.04
C TYR A 177 -12.22 0.51 -10.77
N THR A 178 -13.49 0.20 -10.50
CA THR A 178 -14.63 0.95 -11.01
C THR A 178 -15.24 1.74 -9.86
N TYR A 179 -15.43 3.02 -10.06
CA TYR A 179 -16.13 3.93 -9.15
C TYR A 179 -17.46 4.33 -9.73
N GLU A 180 -18.43 4.65 -8.88
CA GLU A 180 -19.64 5.33 -9.31
C GLU A 180 -19.33 6.78 -9.72
N ASP A 181 -20.10 7.30 -10.69
CA ASP A 181 -20.00 8.68 -11.18
C ASP A 181 -20.45 9.73 -10.15
#